data_31afc7a91b4b493614a8d8d517ea0707
#
_entry.id   31afc7a91b4b493614a8d8d517ea0707
#
_cell.length_a   1.000
_cell.length_b   1.000
_cell.length_c   1.000
_cell.angle_alpha   90.00
_cell.angle_beta   90.00
_cell.angle_gamma   90.00
#
_symmetry.space_group_name_H-M   'P 1'
#
loop_
_entity.id
_entity.type
_entity.pdbx_description
1 polymer ?
#
loop_
_entity_poly.entity_id
_entity_poly.type
_entity_poly.pdbx_seq_one_letter_code
_entity_poly.pdbx_strand_id
1 'polypeptide(L)'
;MITRKQKEESVKMIKDKLGSSDFAVFLNFHGLSVAKASLLRRALRKAEGSYFVAKKTLLGVAAKETGLEIDKAKLEGEIGVATGGKNEDSVLAVAREIANFAKKNKDILKIIGGIWNKAWVDAAEVKKLAAIPSREVLLTQLAFMLSQPVASLARVLNKVGEQKGQN
;
A
#
# COMPACT_ATOMS: atom_id res chain seq x y z
N MET A 1 -32.43 -6.70 -6.72
CA MET A 1 -31.91 -5.32 -6.90
C MET A 1 -31.64 -4.69 -5.54
N ILE A 2 -30.54 -3.96 -5.39
CA ILE A 2 -30.20 -3.27 -4.11
C ILE A 2 -31.19 -2.11 -3.94
N THR A 3 -31.89 -2.04 -2.81
CA THR A 3 -32.86 -0.99 -2.51
C THR A 3 -32.18 0.37 -2.29
N ARG A 4 -32.94 1.47 -2.38
CA ARG A 4 -32.41 2.83 -2.16
C ARG A 4 -31.79 3.00 -0.77
N LYS A 5 -32.46 2.48 0.28
CA LYS A 5 -31.94 2.47 1.65
C LYS A 5 -30.57 1.76 1.78
N GLN A 6 -30.43 0.58 1.17
CA GLN A 6 -29.15 -0.17 1.18
C GLN A 6 -28.03 0.57 0.46
N LYS A 7 -28.35 1.36 -0.58
CA LYS A 7 -27.35 2.23 -1.25
C LYS A 7 -26.90 3.37 -0.35
N GLU A 8 -27.82 4.01 0.34
CA GLU A 8 -27.55 5.10 1.29
C GLU A 8 -26.70 4.59 2.48
N GLU A 9 -27.04 3.43 3.03
CA GLU A 9 -26.23 2.75 4.08
C GLU A 9 -24.83 2.40 3.58
N SER A 10 -24.71 1.90 2.35
CA SER A 10 -23.41 1.57 1.75
C SER A 10 -22.56 2.82 1.53
N VAL A 11 -23.15 3.93 1.06
CA VAL A 11 -22.43 5.21 0.91
C VAL A 11 -21.97 5.73 2.27
N LYS A 12 -22.82 5.66 3.31
CA LYS A 12 -22.46 6.07 4.66
C LYS A 12 -21.30 5.24 5.20
N MET A 13 -21.35 3.92 5.04
CA MET A 13 -20.28 3.02 5.47
C MET A 13 -18.95 3.28 4.72
N ILE A 14 -19.01 3.57 3.41
CA ILE A 14 -17.83 3.93 2.61
C ILE A 14 -17.26 5.27 3.11
N LYS A 15 -18.13 6.26 3.36
CA LYS A 15 -17.76 7.58 3.87
C LYS A 15 -17.07 7.49 5.22
N ASP A 16 -17.63 6.72 6.16
CA ASP A 16 -17.06 6.52 7.48
C ASP A 16 -15.68 5.86 7.40
N LYS A 17 -15.51 4.86 6.54
CA LYS A 17 -14.22 4.18 6.34
C LYS A 17 -13.18 5.05 5.63
N LEU A 18 -13.58 5.82 4.63
CA LEU A 18 -12.67 6.76 3.95
C LEU A 18 -12.32 7.95 4.83
N GLY A 19 -13.26 8.45 5.65
CA GLY A 19 -13.02 9.54 6.58
C GLY A 19 -12.20 9.15 7.81
N SER A 20 -12.18 7.86 8.18
CA SER A 20 -11.38 7.36 9.29
C SER A 20 -9.94 7.02 8.92
N SER A 21 -9.60 7.03 7.63
CA SER A 21 -8.27 6.68 7.12
C SER A 21 -7.74 7.76 6.17
N ASP A 22 -6.47 8.11 6.34
CA ASP A 22 -5.79 9.11 5.50
C ASP A 22 -5.24 8.48 4.20
N PHE A 23 -5.32 7.16 4.09
CA PHE A 23 -4.82 6.40 2.95
C PHE A 23 -5.83 5.36 2.47
N ALA A 24 -6.13 5.40 1.17
CA ALA A 24 -6.97 4.41 0.50
C ALA A 24 -6.35 4.02 -0.84
N VAL A 25 -6.30 2.72 -1.15
CA VAL A 25 -5.83 2.20 -2.43
C VAL A 25 -6.96 1.51 -3.16
N PHE A 26 -7.11 1.85 -4.44
CA PHE A 26 -8.06 1.24 -5.34
C PHE A 26 -7.40 0.12 -6.14
N LEU A 27 -8.02 -1.05 -6.04
CA LEU A 27 -7.52 -2.28 -6.63
C LEU A 27 -8.56 -2.83 -7.60
N ASN A 28 -8.15 -3.23 -8.78
CA ASN A 28 -8.96 -4.08 -9.64
C ASN A 28 -8.69 -5.54 -9.25
N PHE A 29 -9.75 -6.28 -8.88
CA PHE A 29 -9.63 -7.65 -8.39
C PHE A 29 -10.35 -8.68 -9.28
N HIS A 30 -10.45 -8.40 -10.57
CA HIS A 30 -11.12 -9.29 -11.50
C HIS A 30 -10.52 -10.71 -11.47
N GLY A 31 -11.39 -11.71 -11.20
CA GLY A 31 -10.96 -13.11 -11.09
C GLY A 31 -10.30 -13.52 -9.78
N LEU A 32 -10.39 -12.71 -8.71
CA LEU A 32 -9.84 -13.06 -7.40
C LEU A 32 -10.71 -14.13 -6.72
N SER A 33 -10.13 -15.30 -6.39
CA SER A 33 -10.83 -16.34 -5.65
C SER A 33 -11.13 -15.92 -4.21
N VAL A 34 -12.21 -16.48 -3.64
CA VAL A 34 -12.64 -16.20 -2.24
C VAL A 34 -11.51 -16.51 -1.23
N ALA A 35 -10.76 -17.58 -1.45
CA ALA A 35 -9.63 -17.96 -0.61
C ALA A 35 -8.54 -16.86 -0.61
N LYS A 36 -8.15 -16.37 -1.80
CA LYS A 36 -7.16 -15.29 -1.94
C LYS A 36 -7.66 -13.97 -1.36
N ALA A 37 -8.95 -13.64 -1.55
CA ALA A 37 -9.55 -12.45 -0.94
C ALA A 37 -9.53 -12.52 0.59
N SER A 38 -9.76 -13.70 1.16
CA SER A 38 -9.70 -13.93 2.62
C SER A 38 -8.26 -13.78 3.15
N LEU A 39 -7.27 -14.27 2.42
CA LEU A 39 -5.85 -14.10 2.76
C LEU A 39 -5.46 -12.60 2.72
N LEU A 40 -5.88 -11.88 1.68
CA LEU A 40 -5.63 -10.44 1.57
C LEU A 40 -6.25 -9.67 2.74
N ARG A 41 -7.52 -9.96 3.07
CA ARG A 41 -8.19 -9.34 4.24
C ARG A 41 -7.46 -9.62 5.54
N ARG A 42 -6.98 -10.87 5.73
CA ARG A 42 -6.22 -11.25 6.94
C ARG A 42 -4.88 -10.52 7.02
N ALA A 43 -4.16 -10.41 5.91
CA ALA A 43 -2.89 -9.69 5.84
C ALA A 43 -3.08 -8.19 6.14
N LEU A 44 -4.09 -7.55 5.52
CA LEU A 44 -4.39 -6.14 5.75
C LEU A 44 -4.85 -5.85 7.18
N ARG A 45 -5.63 -6.74 7.80
CA ARG A 45 -6.01 -6.58 9.22
C ARG A 45 -4.80 -6.60 10.16
N LYS A 46 -3.76 -7.39 9.85
CA LYS A 46 -2.51 -7.40 10.63
C LYS A 46 -1.74 -6.09 10.52
N ALA A 47 -1.91 -5.39 9.39
CA ALA A 47 -1.32 -4.08 9.13
C ALA A 47 -2.26 -2.92 9.54
N GLU A 48 -3.27 -3.18 10.39
CA GLU A 48 -4.30 -2.20 10.81
C GLU A 48 -5.11 -1.60 9.65
N GLY A 49 -5.10 -2.26 8.50
CA GLY A 49 -5.88 -1.88 7.33
C GLY A 49 -7.21 -2.64 7.23
N SER A 50 -8.12 -2.12 6.40
CA SER A 50 -9.35 -2.81 6.05
C SER A 50 -9.50 -2.93 4.54
N TYR A 51 -10.16 -4.02 4.09
CA TYR A 51 -10.47 -4.25 2.68
C TYR A 51 -11.97 -4.46 2.50
N PHE A 52 -12.55 -3.69 1.60
CA PHE A 52 -13.95 -3.83 1.22
C PHE A 52 -14.13 -3.62 -0.29
N VAL A 53 -15.21 -4.14 -0.80
CA VAL A 53 -15.59 -4.00 -2.21
C VAL A 53 -16.72 -3.01 -2.29
N ALA A 54 -16.63 -2.08 -3.23
CA ALA A 54 -17.65 -1.07 -3.43
C ALA A 54 -17.93 -0.83 -4.91
N LYS A 55 -19.18 -0.55 -5.22
CA LYS A 55 -19.58 -0.19 -6.58
C LYS A 55 -19.02 1.18 -6.94
N LYS A 56 -18.37 1.32 -8.12
CA LYS A 56 -17.72 2.59 -8.56
C LYS A 56 -18.66 3.81 -8.53
N THR A 57 -19.94 3.62 -8.81
CA THR A 57 -20.93 4.70 -8.73
C THR A 57 -21.11 5.21 -7.30
N LEU A 58 -21.15 4.30 -6.30
CA LEU A 58 -21.30 4.65 -4.90
C LEU A 58 -20.00 5.26 -4.33
N LEU A 59 -18.83 4.74 -4.75
CA LEU A 59 -17.53 5.35 -4.44
C LEU A 59 -17.45 6.79 -4.92
N GLY A 60 -17.89 7.05 -6.16
CA GLY A 60 -17.88 8.40 -6.71
C GLY A 60 -18.84 9.37 -6.01
N VAL A 61 -19.95 8.88 -5.43
CA VAL A 61 -20.85 9.71 -4.61
C VAL A 61 -20.20 10.01 -3.26
N ALA A 62 -19.70 8.96 -2.58
CA ALA A 62 -19.03 9.09 -1.29
C ALA A 62 -17.81 10.02 -1.36
N ALA A 63 -17.02 9.93 -2.44
CA ALA A 63 -15.86 10.78 -2.66
C ALA A 63 -16.21 12.26 -2.81
N LYS A 64 -17.26 12.58 -3.58
CA LYS A 64 -17.75 13.96 -3.73
C LYS A 64 -18.18 14.56 -2.39
N GLU A 65 -18.84 13.76 -1.55
CA GLU A 65 -19.28 14.19 -0.23
C GLU A 65 -18.13 14.37 0.79
N THR A 66 -17.02 13.66 0.60
CA THR A 66 -15.82 13.76 1.44
C THR A 66 -14.79 14.75 0.90
N GLY A 67 -15.06 15.40 -0.23
CA GLY A 67 -14.13 16.35 -0.87
C GLY A 67 -12.88 15.67 -1.45
N LEU A 68 -12.97 14.39 -1.75
CA LEU A 68 -11.88 13.61 -2.36
C LEU A 68 -12.03 13.65 -3.89
N GLU A 69 -10.98 14.07 -4.58
CA GLU A 69 -10.93 14.01 -6.04
C GLU A 69 -10.60 12.60 -6.49
N ILE A 70 -11.63 11.82 -6.84
CA ILE A 70 -11.47 10.52 -7.48
C ILE A 70 -11.74 10.66 -8.97
N ASP A 71 -10.72 10.39 -9.77
CA ASP A 71 -10.86 10.33 -11.22
C ASP A 71 -11.61 9.04 -11.61
N LYS A 72 -12.93 9.20 -11.87
CA LYS A 72 -13.81 8.09 -12.24
C LYS A 72 -13.40 7.41 -13.54
N ALA A 73 -12.74 8.13 -14.44
CA ALA A 73 -12.30 7.61 -15.73
C ALA A 73 -11.17 6.56 -15.56
N LYS A 74 -10.35 6.71 -14.51
CA LYS A 74 -9.26 5.76 -14.20
C LYS A 74 -9.74 4.50 -13.48
N LEU A 75 -10.98 4.49 -12.96
CA LEU A 75 -11.53 3.35 -12.24
C LEU A 75 -12.17 2.34 -13.20
N GLU A 76 -11.39 1.41 -13.73
CA GLU A 76 -11.87 0.35 -14.61
C GLU A 76 -12.11 -0.97 -13.86
N GLY A 77 -13.16 -1.70 -14.26
CA GLY A 77 -13.46 -3.04 -13.77
C GLY A 77 -14.12 -3.08 -12.38
N GLU A 78 -13.85 -4.16 -11.67
CA GLU A 78 -14.35 -4.43 -10.31
C GLU A 78 -13.39 -3.82 -9.28
N ILE A 79 -13.92 -2.93 -8.41
CA ILE A 79 -13.09 -2.14 -7.52
C ILE A 79 -13.17 -2.64 -6.08
N GLY A 80 -12.02 -3.05 -5.57
CA GLY A 80 -11.77 -3.21 -4.16
C GLY A 80 -11.06 -1.99 -3.60
N VAL A 81 -11.44 -1.59 -2.41
CA VAL A 81 -10.81 -0.50 -1.67
C VAL A 81 -10.10 -1.07 -0.47
N ALA A 82 -8.82 -0.80 -0.36
CA ALA A 82 -8.04 -1.10 0.84
C ALA A 82 -7.70 0.22 1.53
N THR A 83 -8.05 0.35 2.80
CA THR A 83 -7.78 1.55 3.60
C THR A 83 -6.71 1.24 4.64
N GLY A 84 -5.82 2.20 4.87
CA GLY A 84 -4.83 2.15 5.94
C GLY A 84 -5.32 2.84 7.21
N GLY A 85 -4.59 2.65 8.32
CA GLY A 85 -4.82 3.40 9.55
C GLY A 85 -4.42 4.87 9.42
N LYS A 86 -4.52 5.62 10.52
CA LYS A 86 -4.12 7.04 10.58
C LYS A 86 -2.60 7.24 10.76
N ASN A 87 -1.89 6.18 11.14
CA ASN A 87 -0.45 6.23 11.37
C ASN A 87 0.31 6.01 10.06
N GLU A 88 1.36 6.77 9.81
CA GLU A 88 2.22 6.64 8.63
C GLU A 88 2.80 5.21 8.50
N ASP A 89 3.18 4.59 9.61
CA ASP A 89 3.69 3.23 9.63
C ASP A 89 2.64 2.21 9.16
N SER A 90 1.36 2.38 9.55
CA SER A 90 0.27 1.51 9.10
C SER A 90 -0.07 1.74 7.63
N VAL A 91 0.02 2.98 7.13
CA VAL A 91 -0.11 3.32 5.71
C VAL A 91 0.95 2.59 4.88
N LEU A 92 2.22 2.68 5.27
CA LEU A 92 3.32 2.00 4.59
C LEU A 92 3.21 0.47 4.68
N ALA A 93 2.77 -0.06 5.83
CA ALA A 93 2.55 -1.49 6.01
C ALA A 93 1.45 -2.01 5.07
N VAL A 94 0.32 -1.31 4.99
CA VAL A 94 -0.79 -1.64 4.08
C VAL A 94 -0.35 -1.54 2.62
N ALA A 95 0.37 -0.48 2.23
CA ALA A 95 0.89 -0.33 0.87
C ALA A 95 1.84 -1.47 0.48
N ARG A 96 2.73 -1.91 1.39
CA ARG A 96 3.64 -3.04 1.20
C ARG A 96 2.89 -4.36 1.03
N GLU A 97 1.92 -4.64 1.91
CA GLU A 97 1.12 -5.88 1.81
C GLU A 97 0.36 -5.94 0.48
N ILE A 98 -0.24 -4.83 0.04
CA ILE A 98 -0.93 -4.74 -1.24
C ILE A 98 0.04 -4.98 -2.40
N ALA A 99 1.20 -4.32 -2.40
CA ALA A 99 2.19 -4.48 -3.47
C ALA A 99 2.78 -5.89 -3.52
N ASN A 100 3.05 -6.52 -2.37
CA ASN A 100 3.52 -7.90 -2.28
C ASN A 100 2.47 -8.87 -2.80
N PHE A 101 1.19 -8.65 -2.43
CA PHE A 101 0.09 -9.47 -2.91
C PHE A 101 -0.14 -9.30 -4.42
N ALA A 102 -0.05 -8.07 -4.93
CA ALA A 102 -0.13 -7.77 -6.36
C ALA A 102 1.03 -8.38 -7.15
N LYS A 103 2.27 -8.38 -6.60
CA LYS A 103 3.42 -9.07 -7.22
C LYS A 103 3.21 -10.57 -7.35
N LYS A 104 2.62 -11.21 -6.34
CA LYS A 104 2.32 -12.65 -6.33
C LYS A 104 1.16 -13.02 -7.25
N ASN A 105 0.26 -12.09 -7.56
CA ASN A 105 -0.96 -12.31 -8.33
C ASN A 105 -1.12 -11.24 -9.43
N LYS A 106 -0.09 -11.05 -10.27
CA LYS A 106 0.00 -9.98 -11.29
C LYS A 106 -1.18 -9.94 -12.26
N ASP A 107 -1.75 -11.10 -12.59
CA ASP A 107 -2.82 -11.22 -13.58
C ASP A 107 -4.21 -10.94 -12.98
N ILE A 108 -4.34 -11.03 -11.65
CA ILE A 108 -5.63 -11.00 -10.95
C ILE A 108 -5.82 -9.68 -10.19
N LEU A 109 -4.74 -9.12 -9.61
CA LEU A 109 -4.81 -7.91 -8.80
C LEU A 109 -3.96 -6.80 -9.42
N LYS A 110 -4.63 -5.76 -9.90
CA LYS A 110 -3.97 -4.57 -10.44
C LYS A 110 -4.24 -3.37 -9.55
N ILE A 111 -3.17 -2.65 -9.18
CA ILE A 111 -3.29 -1.37 -8.48
C ILE A 111 -3.66 -0.32 -9.52
N ILE A 112 -4.77 0.38 -9.30
CA ILE A 112 -5.25 1.46 -10.18
C ILE A 112 -4.65 2.78 -9.73
N GLY A 113 -4.66 3.04 -8.44
CA GLY A 113 -4.22 4.26 -7.79
C GLY A 113 -4.68 4.29 -6.36
N GLY A 114 -4.55 5.43 -5.71
CA GLY A 114 -4.96 5.61 -4.33
C GLY A 114 -5.27 7.05 -4.00
N ILE A 115 -5.59 7.28 -2.75
CA ILE A 115 -5.72 8.61 -2.14
C ILE A 115 -4.79 8.64 -0.95
N TRP A 116 -3.97 9.65 -0.83
CA TRP A 116 -3.14 9.94 0.32
C TRP A 116 -3.25 11.41 0.68
N ASN A 117 -3.57 11.69 1.94
CA ASN A 117 -3.79 13.07 2.43
C ASN A 117 -4.75 13.86 1.54
N LYS A 118 -5.86 13.22 1.13
CA LYS A 118 -6.91 13.77 0.25
C LYS A 118 -6.47 14.04 -1.21
N ALA A 119 -5.22 13.81 -1.58
CA ALA A 119 -4.72 13.92 -2.93
C ALA A 119 -4.77 12.57 -3.65
N TRP A 120 -5.02 12.60 -4.96
CA TRP A 120 -4.94 11.40 -5.80
C TRP A 120 -3.48 11.00 -6.02
N VAL A 121 -3.21 9.71 -5.88
CA VAL A 121 -1.89 9.10 -6.04
C VAL A 121 -1.98 8.02 -7.12
N ASP A 122 -1.15 8.08 -8.13
CA ASP A 122 -1.13 7.09 -9.20
C ASP A 122 -0.54 5.75 -8.76
N ALA A 123 -0.82 4.69 -9.54
CA ALA A 123 -0.32 3.33 -9.24
C ALA A 123 1.21 3.26 -9.12
N ALA A 124 1.95 4.10 -9.86
CA ALA A 124 3.40 4.16 -9.78
C ALA A 124 3.88 4.71 -8.43
N GLU A 125 3.20 5.71 -7.89
CA GLU A 125 3.50 6.32 -6.60
C GLU A 125 3.13 5.38 -5.45
N VAL A 126 1.99 4.70 -5.52
CA VAL A 126 1.63 3.64 -4.55
C VAL A 126 2.71 2.56 -4.49
N LYS A 127 3.28 2.17 -5.64
CA LYS A 127 4.40 1.22 -5.68
C LYS A 127 5.68 1.78 -5.07
N LYS A 128 5.98 3.09 -5.25
CA LYS A 128 7.11 3.75 -4.59
C LYS A 128 6.92 3.78 -3.07
N LEU A 129 5.73 4.12 -2.59
CA LEU A 129 5.39 4.06 -1.15
C LEU A 129 5.57 2.65 -0.59
N ALA A 130 5.12 1.64 -1.31
CA ALA A 130 5.29 0.24 -0.92
C ALA A 130 6.76 -0.23 -0.92
N ALA A 131 7.65 0.45 -1.63
CA ALA A 131 9.09 0.14 -1.64
C ALA A 131 9.83 0.70 -0.42
N ILE A 132 9.22 1.62 0.35
CA ILE A 132 9.82 2.18 1.57
C ILE A 132 9.84 1.11 2.66
N PRO A 133 11.01 0.73 3.21
CA PRO A 133 11.10 -0.25 4.29
C PRO A 133 10.52 0.25 5.61
N SER A 134 10.35 -0.63 6.59
CA SER A 134 9.94 -0.23 7.94
C SER A 134 10.98 0.69 8.58
N ARG A 135 10.56 1.49 9.57
CA ARG A 135 11.44 2.39 10.32
C ARG A 135 12.67 1.67 10.90
N GLU A 136 12.47 0.47 11.43
CA GLU A 136 13.55 -0.36 11.97
C GLU A 136 14.59 -0.75 10.90
N VAL A 137 14.10 -1.13 9.72
CA VAL A 137 14.98 -1.46 8.59
C VAL A 137 15.73 -0.23 8.08
N LEU A 138 15.07 0.93 8.02
CA LEU A 138 15.72 2.20 7.64
C LEU A 138 16.81 2.60 8.64
N LEU A 139 16.54 2.48 9.94
CA LEU A 139 17.54 2.74 10.98
C LEU A 139 18.72 1.77 10.88
N THR A 140 18.45 0.48 10.63
CA THR A 140 19.50 -0.52 10.42
C THR A 140 20.34 -0.20 9.18
N GLN A 141 19.70 0.20 8.07
CA GLN A 141 20.41 0.62 6.86
C GLN A 141 21.28 1.86 7.11
N LEU A 142 20.76 2.84 7.85
CA LEU A 142 21.53 4.03 8.22
C LEU A 142 22.75 3.68 9.06
N ALA A 143 22.57 2.87 10.11
CA ALA A 143 23.70 2.41 10.94
C ALA A 143 24.74 1.63 10.11
N PHE A 144 24.27 0.78 9.19
CA PHE A 144 25.15 0.05 8.28
C PHE A 144 25.91 1.00 7.35
N MET A 145 25.24 2.00 6.75
CA MET A 145 25.89 2.98 5.89
C MET A 145 26.95 3.81 6.63
N LEU A 146 26.72 4.16 7.89
CA LEU A 146 27.69 4.87 8.73
C LEU A 146 28.91 4.01 9.09
N SER A 147 28.75 2.69 9.23
CA SER A 147 29.83 1.76 9.53
C SER A 147 30.68 1.37 8.31
N GLN A 148 30.15 1.53 7.08
CA GLN A 148 30.81 1.10 5.84
C GLN A 148 32.18 1.75 5.58
N PRO A 149 32.40 3.09 5.79
CA PRO A 149 33.70 3.69 5.57
C PRO A 149 34.79 3.08 6.43
N VAL A 150 34.48 2.81 7.71
CA VAL A 150 35.43 2.19 8.66
C VAL A 150 35.71 0.72 8.26
N ALA A 151 34.67 -0.01 7.92
CA ALA A 151 34.81 -1.40 7.46
C ALA A 151 35.56 -1.51 6.13
N SER A 152 35.39 -0.54 5.22
CA SER A 152 36.14 -0.51 3.95
C SER A 152 37.63 -0.21 4.17
N LEU A 153 37.94 0.73 5.06
CA LEU A 153 39.31 1.05 5.43
C LEU A 153 40.01 -0.18 6.05
N ALA A 154 39.36 -0.84 7.00
CA ALA A 154 39.90 -2.06 7.62
C ALA A 154 40.17 -3.16 6.59
N ARG A 155 39.25 -3.35 5.62
CA ARG A 155 39.44 -4.32 4.52
C ARG A 155 40.64 -3.97 3.63
N VAL A 156 40.85 -2.70 3.31
CA VAL A 156 41.99 -2.26 2.53
C VAL A 156 43.30 -2.47 3.30
N LEU A 157 43.34 -2.11 4.59
CA LEU A 157 44.53 -2.34 5.45
C LEU A 157 44.87 -3.83 5.56
N ASN A 158 43.89 -4.69 5.74
CA ASN A 158 44.10 -6.14 5.76
C ASN A 158 44.70 -6.64 4.42
N LYS A 159 44.14 -6.21 3.28
CA LYS A 159 44.70 -6.58 1.96
C LYS A 159 46.13 -6.13 1.77
N VAL A 160 46.46 -4.90 2.19
CA VAL A 160 47.86 -4.40 2.15
C VAL A 160 48.77 -5.21 3.07
N GLY A 161 48.29 -5.59 4.27
CA GLY A 161 49.02 -6.46 5.20
C GLY A 161 49.30 -7.83 4.59
N GLU A 162 48.29 -8.46 3.98
CA GLU A 162 48.47 -9.75 3.31
C GLU A 162 49.47 -9.71 2.15
N GLN A 163 49.43 -8.63 1.35
CA GLN A 163 50.40 -8.43 0.24
C GLN A 163 51.82 -8.24 0.72
N LYS A 164 52.02 -7.54 1.87
CA LYS A 164 53.36 -7.33 2.45
C LYS A 164 53.87 -8.57 3.17
N GLY A 165 53.00 -9.46 3.66
CA GLY A 165 53.41 -10.70 4.29
C GLY A 165 53.74 -11.84 3.31
N GLN A 166 53.46 -11.66 2.03
CA GLN A 166 53.80 -12.62 0.95
C GLN A 166 55.08 -12.28 0.18
N ASN A 167 55.71 -11.16 0.51
CA ASN A 167 57.07 -10.76 0.03
C ASN A 167 58.06 -10.87 1.16
#